data_7a2fd9f87ff22da9b7901ff9b2b4367b
#
_entry.id   7a2fd9f87ff22da9b7901ff9b2b4367b
#
_cell.length_a   1.000
_cell.length_b   1.000
_cell.length_c   1.000
_cell.angle_alpha   90.00
_cell.angle_beta   90.00
_cell.angle_gamma   90.00
#
_symmetry.space_group_name_H-M   'P 1'
#
loop_
_entity.id
_entity.type
_entity.pdbx_description
1 polymer ?
#
loop_
_entity_poly.entity_id
_entity_poly.type
_entity_poly.pdbx_seq_one_letter_code
_entity_poly.pdbx_strand_id
1 'polypeptide(L)'
;KDAPPMPSILGYDVVGEVIEAGSEAGNHLVGKRVVAMTRFGGYAEQAKTDYRACAIIPSDWDATMACALATQYCTAYYAAYECVQLHNGFQVLIHAAAGGVGTALIQLAKHKGCYIYGTYGSDDKKEYLLNQGVDIPINYRKVDYQKEFFNLSEGKRLDVAFNSVGGTTFKNDVSLLDKGGKSVIYGAAERSGKKGGIFSTLNLAWNFGLMTPIQLLMNSQGVIGINMLRIADYKPLVLQHCLQDLVKLTEQGVL
;
A
#
# COMPACT_ATOMS: atom_id res chain seq x y z
N LYS A 1 1.44 6.45 -18.79
CA LYS A 1 0.81 7.78 -18.57
C LYS A 1 1.25 8.45 -17.26
N ASP A 2 1.86 7.70 -16.33
CA ASP A 2 2.31 8.20 -15.03
C ASP A 2 3.83 8.44 -14.97
N ALA A 3 4.54 8.26 -16.09
CA ALA A 3 5.95 8.63 -16.21
C ALA A 3 6.08 10.14 -16.43
N PRO A 4 7.09 10.79 -15.82
CA PRO A 4 7.35 12.19 -16.06
C PRO A 4 7.83 12.45 -17.49
N PRO A 5 7.60 13.63 -18.06
CA PRO A 5 8.26 14.03 -19.30
C PRO A 5 9.77 14.09 -19.09
N MET A 6 10.53 13.66 -20.09
CA MET A 6 12.00 13.71 -20.01
C MET A 6 12.54 15.04 -20.55
N PRO A 7 13.57 15.64 -19.96
CA PRO A 7 14.31 15.19 -18.75
C PRO A 7 13.52 15.44 -17.46
N SER A 8 13.69 14.57 -16.43
CA SER A 8 12.98 14.71 -15.16
C SER A 8 13.82 14.22 -13.98
N ILE A 9 13.57 14.83 -12.82
CA ILE A 9 14.09 14.36 -11.54
C ILE A 9 13.05 13.39 -10.95
N LEU A 10 13.52 12.22 -10.54
CA LEU A 10 12.68 11.19 -9.92
C LEU A 10 12.44 11.48 -8.43
N GLY A 11 11.69 10.59 -7.77
CA GLY A 11 11.37 10.65 -6.35
C GLY A 11 9.96 11.19 -6.10
N TYR A 12 9.24 10.50 -5.21
CA TYR A 12 7.87 10.85 -4.81
C TYR A 12 7.79 11.40 -3.40
N ASP A 13 8.73 11.02 -2.54
CA ASP A 13 8.69 11.22 -1.10
C ASP A 13 9.83 12.13 -0.67
N VAL A 14 9.52 13.11 0.18
CA VAL A 14 10.52 14.03 0.72
C VAL A 14 10.25 14.32 2.19
N VAL A 15 11.31 14.60 2.92
CA VAL A 15 11.29 15.20 4.25
C VAL A 15 12.18 16.43 4.23
N GLY A 16 11.68 17.55 4.69
CA GLY A 16 12.42 18.80 4.66
C GLY A 16 11.72 19.92 5.39
N GLU A 17 12.34 21.10 5.38
CA GLU A 17 11.76 22.34 5.89
C GLU A 17 11.11 23.12 4.77
N VAL A 18 9.91 23.64 5.00
CA VAL A 18 9.21 24.48 4.04
C VAL A 18 9.84 25.87 4.04
N ILE A 19 10.48 26.25 2.95
CA ILE A 19 11.17 27.54 2.81
C ILE A 19 10.27 28.63 2.24
N GLU A 20 9.28 28.27 1.43
CA GLU A 20 8.40 29.21 0.75
C GLU A 20 7.03 28.58 0.49
N ALA A 21 5.96 29.39 0.51
CA ALA A 21 4.61 29.00 0.13
C ALA A 21 4.13 29.86 -1.05
N GLY A 22 3.66 29.20 -2.11
CA GLY A 22 3.13 29.86 -3.33
C GLY A 22 1.71 30.41 -3.19
N SER A 23 1.07 30.25 -2.03
CA SER A 23 -0.27 30.74 -1.71
C SER A 23 -0.43 30.96 -0.23
N GLU A 24 -1.35 31.83 0.17
CA GLU A 24 -1.67 32.10 1.57
C GLU A 24 -2.09 30.84 2.34
N ALA A 25 -2.77 29.91 1.66
CA ALA A 25 -3.21 28.64 2.27
C ALA A 25 -2.05 27.77 2.76
N GLY A 26 -0.86 27.89 2.17
CA GLY A 26 0.34 27.17 2.57
C GLY A 26 1.22 27.90 3.58
N ASN A 27 0.95 29.17 3.89
CA ASN A 27 1.83 30.00 4.73
C ASN A 27 2.06 29.43 6.13
N HIS A 28 1.10 28.71 6.67
CA HIS A 28 1.21 28.06 7.99
C HIS A 28 2.28 26.97 8.06
N LEU A 29 2.75 26.48 6.91
CA LEU A 29 3.80 25.47 6.80
C LEU A 29 5.22 26.06 6.74
N VAL A 30 5.38 27.35 6.40
CA VAL A 30 6.70 27.98 6.26
C VAL A 30 7.48 27.89 7.58
N GLY A 31 8.74 27.44 7.51
CA GLY A 31 9.60 27.18 8.65
C GLY A 31 9.24 25.90 9.45
N LYS A 32 8.29 25.09 8.96
CA LYS A 32 7.96 23.80 9.57
C LYS A 32 8.67 22.67 8.87
N ARG A 33 9.09 21.66 9.64
CA ARG A 33 9.55 20.41 9.10
C ARG A 33 8.36 19.54 8.72
N VAL A 34 8.37 19.02 7.49
CA VAL A 34 7.27 18.25 6.93
C VAL A 34 7.75 16.97 6.28
N VAL A 35 6.89 15.96 6.26
CA VAL A 35 6.92 14.90 5.26
C VAL A 35 5.96 15.29 4.14
N ALA A 36 6.34 15.03 2.90
CA ALA A 36 5.49 15.38 1.77
C ALA A 36 5.58 14.36 0.63
N MET A 37 4.45 14.21 -0.10
CA MET A 37 4.42 13.50 -1.35
C MET A 37 4.58 14.49 -2.49
N THR A 38 5.65 14.35 -3.26
CA THR A 38 5.82 15.03 -4.53
C THR A 38 5.36 14.11 -5.66
N ARG A 39 4.88 14.65 -6.76
CA ARG A 39 4.60 13.77 -7.90
C ARG A 39 5.88 13.24 -8.54
N PHE A 40 6.86 14.11 -8.65
CA PHE A 40 8.23 13.87 -9.10
C PHE A 40 9.12 14.95 -8.49
N GLY A 41 10.44 14.81 -8.65
CA GLY A 41 11.40 15.83 -8.20
C GLY A 41 11.89 15.66 -6.77
N GLY A 42 11.56 14.55 -6.10
CA GLY A 42 11.98 14.32 -4.72
C GLY A 42 13.47 14.06 -4.53
N TYR A 43 14.19 13.61 -5.58
CA TYR A 43 15.65 13.40 -5.51
C TYR A 43 16.40 14.72 -5.79
N ALA A 44 16.13 15.73 -4.99
CA ALA A 44 16.69 17.08 -5.12
C ALA A 44 16.84 17.74 -3.74
N GLU A 45 17.69 18.76 -3.66
CA GLU A 45 17.87 19.60 -2.47
C GLU A 45 16.62 20.45 -2.18
N GLN A 46 15.84 20.75 -3.20
CA GLN A 46 14.57 21.48 -3.10
C GLN A 46 13.51 20.81 -3.98
N ALA A 47 12.31 20.66 -3.45
CA ALA A 47 11.18 20.10 -4.17
C ALA A 47 9.94 20.99 -4.03
N LYS A 48 9.09 21.00 -5.06
CA LYS A 48 7.82 21.72 -5.06
C LYS A 48 6.67 20.72 -5.02
N THR A 49 5.71 20.94 -4.14
CA THR A 49 4.50 20.12 -4.06
C THR A 49 3.29 20.95 -3.64
N ASP A 50 2.10 20.37 -3.70
CA ASP A 50 0.88 20.93 -3.14
C ASP A 50 0.97 20.95 -1.60
N TYR A 51 0.58 22.05 -0.96
CA TYR A 51 0.61 22.16 0.51
C TYR A 51 -0.26 21.08 1.20
N ARG A 52 -1.31 20.58 0.52
CA ARG A 52 -2.17 19.49 0.99
C ARG A 52 -1.49 18.12 0.92
N ALA A 53 -0.40 18.01 0.21
CA ALA A 53 0.44 16.81 0.17
C ALA A 53 1.54 16.83 1.25
N CYS A 54 1.46 17.76 2.21
CA CYS A 54 2.41 17.91 3.31
C CYS A 54 1.73 17.63 4.65
N ALA A 55 2.47 17.00 5.58
CA ALA A 55 2.12 16.93 6.99
C ALA A 55 3.31 17.37 7.85
N ILE A 56 3.04 18.19 8.86
CA ILE A 56 4.06 18.62 9.83
C ILE A 56 4.47 17.41 10.67
N ILE A 57 5.78 17.24 10.86
CA ILE A 57 6.37 16.18 11.68
C ILE A 57 7.26 16.77 12.77
N PRO A 58 7.47 16.06 13.90
CA PRO A 58 8.42 16.44 14.93
C PRO A 58 9.83 16.64 14.36
N SER A 59 10.56 17.61 14.92
CA SER A 59 11.91 17.97 14.45
C SER A 59 12.96 16.90 14.73
N ASP A 60 12.74 16.05 15.72
CA ASP A 60 13.61 14.97 16.18
C ASP A 60 13.40 13.63 15.48
N TRP A 61 12.37 13.52 14.63
CA TRP A 61 12.15 12.28 13.88
C TRP A 61 13.28 12.00 12.87
N ASP A 62 13.66 10.73 12.76
CA ASP A 62 14.54 10.31 11.68
C ASP A 62 13.92 10.58 10.32
N ALA A 63 14.66 11.26 9.44
CA ALA A 63 14.15 11.65 8.12
C ALA A 63 13.86 10.44 7.22
N THR A 64 14.63 9.36 7.35
CA THR A 64 14.45 8.14 6.55
C THR A 64 13.16 7.43 6.91
N MET A 65 12.89 7.31 8.20
CA MET A 65 11.65 6.75 8.73
C MET A 65 10.45 7.62 8.31
N ALA A 66 10.51 8.92 8.54
CA ALA A 66 9.44 9.84 8.20
C ALA A 66 9.14 9.85 6.69
N CYS A 67 10.15 9.74 5.83
CA CYS A 67 10.00 9.72 4.38
C CYS A 67 9.11 8.54 3.89
N ALA A 68 9.14 7.40 4.57
CA ALA A 68 8.31 6.25 4.23
C ALA A 68 6.80 6.53 4.38
N LEU A 69 6.42 7.48 5.25
CA LEU A 69 5.01 7.82 5.49
C LEU A 69 4.30 8.34 4.24
N ALA A 70 5.01 9.03 3.34
CA ALA A 70 4.40 9.69 2.20
C ALA A 70 3.72 8.70 1.23
N THR A 71 4.45 7.95 0.42
CA THR A 71 3.80 7.05 -0.56
C THR A 71 3.45 5.68 0.02
N GLN A 72 4.38 5.05 0.74
CA GLN A 72 4.22 3.66 1.16
C GLN A 72 3.14 3.53 2.24
N TYR A 73 3.25 4.30 3.30
CA TYR A 73 2.29 4.24 4.39
C TYR A 73 0.94 4.87 4.03
N CYS A 74 0.91 5.95 3.22
CA CYS A 74 -0.36 6.48 2.70
C CYS A 74 -1.10 5.45 1.86
N THR A 75 -0.40 4.68 1.02
CA THR A 75 -1.02 3.59 0.25
C THR A 75 -1.61 2.54 1.18
N ALA A 76 -0.87 2.12 2.19
CA ALA A 76 -1.30 1.13 3.17
C ALA A 76 -2.49 1.63 4.01
N TYR A 77 -2.41 2.86 4.52
CA TYR A 77 -3.46 3.47 5.32
C TYR A 77 -4.76 3.61 4.53
N TYR A 78 -4.68 4.17 3.33
CA TYR A 78 -5.84 4.32 2.46
C TYR A 78 -6.48 2.97 2.13
N ALA A 79 -5.67 1.94 1.84
CA ALA A 79 -6.14 0.58 1.60
C ALA A 79 -6.83 -0.02 2.82
N ALA A 80 -6.18 0.03 3.97
CA ALA A 80 -6.58 -0.69 5.17
C ALA A 80 -7.71 0.00 5.95
N TYR A 81 -7.69 1.34 6.03
CA TYR A 81 -8.60 2.09 6.89
C TYR A 81 -9.69 2.81 6.11
N GLU A 82 -9.37 3.41 4.96
CA GLU A 82 -10.37 4.15 4.18
C GLU A 82 -11.20 3.22 3.28
N CYS A 83 -10.55 2.26 2.60
CA CYS A 83 -11.25 1.39 1.64
C CYS A 83 -11.87 0.15 2.29
N VAL A 84 -11.17 -0.48 3.22
CA VAL A 84 -11.59 -1.77 3.80
C VAL A 84 -12.21 -1.61 5.17
N GLN A 85 -11.69 -0.72 6.01
CA GLN A 85 -12.03 -0.58 7.42
C GLN A 85 -11.75 -1.88 8.20
N LEU A 86 -10.46 -2.18 8.41
CA LEU A 86 -10.04 -3.38 9.13
C LEU A 86 -10.65 -3.46 10.54
N HIS A 87 -11.09 -4.65 10.92
CA HIS A 87 -11.67 -4.96 12.22
C HIS A 87 -10.90 -6.07 12.94
N ASN A 88 -11.05 -6.11 14.26
CA ASN A 88 -10.45 -7.15 15.09
C ASN A 88 -10.91 -8.56 14.64
N GLY A 89 -9.97 -9.49 14.57
CA GLY A 89 -10.21 -10.88 14.19
C GLY A 89 -10.24 -11.14 12.67
N PHE A 90 -10.17 -10.11 11.81
CA PHE A 90 -10.12 -10.31 10.36
C PHE A 90 -8.93 -11.17 9.95
N GLN A 91 -9.17 -12.10 9.02
CA GLN A 91 -8.14 -12.90 8.35
C GLN A 91 -7.60 -12.11 7.15
N VAL A 92 -6.35 -11.68 7.22
CA VAL A 92 -5.76 -10.76 6.25
C VAL A 92 -4.57 -11.39 5.55
N LEU A 93 -4.60 -11.45 4.23
CA LEU A 93 -3.45 -11.85 3.41
C LEU A 93 -2.74 -10.63 2.85
N ILE A 94 -1.43 -10.54 3.04
CA ILE A 94 -0.59 -9.46 2.53
C ILE A 94 0.47 -10.04 1.60
N HIS A 95 0.41 -9.68 0.30
CA HIS A 95 1.45 -10.06 -0.65
C HIS A 95 2.66 -9.14 -0.58
N ALA A 96 3.85 -9.68 -0.87
CA ALA A 96 5.13 -8.98 -0.72
C ALA A 96 5.25 -8.31 0.67
N ALA A 97 4.90 -9.04 1.71
CA ALA A 97 4.73 -8.55 3.07
C ALA A 97 5.96 -7.86 3.66
N ALA A 98 7.18 -8.25 3.24
CA ALA A 98 8.43 -7.61 3.64
C ALA A 98 8.84 -6.39 2.78
N GLY A 99 7.95 -5.90 1.91
CA GLY A 99 8.14 -4.63 1.19
C GLY A 99 7.59 -3.45 2.00
N GLY A 100 7.89 -2.20 1.58
CA GLY A 100 7.50 -1.02 2.35
C GLY A 100 5.99 -0.89 2.61
N VAL A 101 5.15 -1.05 1.58
CA VAL A 101 3.68 -1.06 1.78
C VAL A 101 3.24 -2.29 2.58
N GLY A 102 3.89 -3.45 2.38
CA GLY A 102 3.61 -4.69 3.12
C GLY A 102 3.87 -4.52 4.62
N THR A 103 5.01 -3.95 5.00
CA THR A 103 5.37 -3.64 6.39
C THR A 103 4.34 -2.70 7.03
N ALA A 104 3.98 -1.63 6.33
CA ALA A 104 2.97 -0.69 6.82
C ALA A 104 1.59 -1.38 7.02
N LEU A 105 1.17 -2.23 6.08
CA LEU A 105 -0.06 -3.01 6.20
C LEU A 105 -0.04 -3.96 7.39
N ILE A 106 1.10 -4.60 7.67
CA ILE A 106 1.25 -5.48 8.85
C ILE A 106 1.03 -4.68 10.13
N GLN A 107 1.70 -3.53 10.30
CA GLN A 107 1.58 -2.70 11.49
C GLN A 107 0.13 -2.22 11.67
N LEU A 108 -0.51 -1.71 10.62
CA LEU A 108 -1.90 -1.25 10.65
C LEU A 108 -2.89 -2.39 10.95
N ALA A 109 -2.67 -3.58 10.36
CA ALA A 109 -3.51 -4.75 10.62
C ALA A 109 -3.33 -5.29 12.05
N LYS A 110 -2.11 -5.31 12.57
CA LYS A 110 -1.83 -5.67 13.98
C LYS A 110 -2.49 -4.67 14.93
N HIS A 111 -2.39 -3.38 14.66
CA HIS A 111 -3.07 -2.36 15.47
C HIS A 111 -4.59 -2.58 15.54
N LYS A 112 -5.20 -3.13 14.50
CA LYS A 112 -6.62 -3.51 14.46
C LYS A 112 -6.93 -4.91 15.02
N GLY A 113 -5.91 -5.68 15.43
CA GLY A 113 -6.10 -7.02 15.97
C GLY A 113 -6.44 -8.08 14.92
N CYS A 114 -5.99 -7.88 13.67
CA CYS A 114 -6.16 -8.87 12.60
C CYS A 114 -5.21 -10.06 12.76
N TYR A 115 -5.58 -11.21 12.17
CA TYR A 115 -4.73 -12.37 11.97
C TYR A 115 -4.11 -12.30 10.56
N ILE A 116 -2.78 -12.36 10.48
CA ILE A 116 -2.04 -11.96 9.29
C ILE A 116 -1.30 -13.12 8.65
N TYR A 117 -1.63 -13.40 7.39
CA TYR A 117 -0.86 -14.23 6.48
C TYR A 117 0.02 -13.33 5.60
N GLY A 118 1.34 -13.54 5.60
CA GLY A 118 2.27 -12.71 4.85
C GLY A 118 3.07 -13.50 3.81
N THR A 119 2.96 -13.17 2.51
CA THR A 119 3.77 -13.86 1.50
C THR A 119 5.11 -13.19 1.29
N TYR A 120 6.16 -14.00 1.11
CA TYR A 120 7.54 -13.55 0.87
C TYR A 120 8.27 -14.52 -0.06
N GLY A 121 9.42 -14.08 -0.65
CA GLY A 121 10.13 -14.85 -1.66
C GLY A 121 11.57 -15.25 -1.29
N SER A 122 12.11 -14.81 -0.17
CA SER A 122 13.49 -15.08 0.25
C SER A 122 13.54 -15.45 1.73
N ASP A 123 14.26 -16.51 2.09
CA ASP A 123 14.20 -17.11 3.44
C ASP A 123 14.67 -16.18 4.56
N ASP A 124 15.58 -15.27 4.25
CA ASP A 124 16.06 -14.23 5.17
C ASP A 124 14.94 -13.28 5.66
N LYS A 125 13.81 -13.24 4.95
CA LYS A 125 12.67 -12.39 5.30
C LYS A 125 11.70 -13.02 6.30
N LYS A 126 11.79 -14.33 6.55
CA LYS A 126 10.85 -15.03 7.44
C LYS A 126 10.89 -14.48 8.86
N GLU A 127 12.08 -14.38 9.42
CA GLU A 127 12.27 -13.89 10.79
C GLU A 127 11.83 -12.42 10.93
N TYR A 128 12.17 -11.59 9.93
CA TYR A 128 11.70 -10.21 9.87
C TYR A 128 10.16 -10.13 9.94
N LEU A 129 9.45 -10.94 9.15
CA LEU A 129 7.98 -10.94 9.14
C LEU A 129 7.38 -11.39 10.48
N LEU A 130 7.95 -12.42 11.10
CA LEU A 130 7.52 -12.85 12.43
C LEU A 130 7.73 -11.74 13.46
N ASN A 131 8.86 -11.05 13.43
CA ASN A 131 9.17 -9.93 14.32
C ASN A 131 8.24 -8.73 14.08
N GLN A 132 7.77 -8.53 12.84
CA GLN A 132 6.77 -7.51 12.52
C GLN A 132 5.34 -7.92 12.96
N GLY A 133 5.14 -9.16 13.39
CA GLY A 133 3.86 -9.66 13.88
C GLY A 133 2.98 -10.35 12.84
N VAL A 134 3.55 -10.85 11.75
CA VAL A 134 2.87 -11.78 10.84
C VAL A 134 2.65 -13.10 11.57
N ASP A 135 1.42 -13.59 11.61
CA ASP A 135 1.09 -14.83 12.30
C ASP A 135 1.53 -16.05 11.47
N ILE A 136 1.31 -16.01 10.15
CA ILE A 136 1.70 -17.09 9.23
C ILE A 136 2.48 -16.53 8.02
N PRO A 137 3.81 -16.62 8.02
CA PRO A 137 4.64 -16.25 6.86
C PRO A 137 4.67 -17.42 5.86
N ILE A 138 4.36 -17.14 4.57
CA ILE A 138 4.29 -18.13 3.47
C ILE A 138 5.32 -17.80 2.40
N ASN A 139 6.29 -18.71 2.18
CA ASN A 139 7.26 -18.56 1.09
C ASN A 139 6.69 -19.06 -0.24
N TYR A 140 6.19 -18.12 -1.06
CA TYR A 140 5.56 -18.44 -2.36
C TYR A 140 6.51 -19.05 -3.41
N ARG A 141 7.82 -19.03 -3.17
CA ARG A 141 8.79 -19.70 -4.06
C ARG A 141 8.97 -21.19 -3.74
N LYS A 142 8.61 -21.60 -2.51
CA LYS A 142 8.75 -22.98 -2.04
C LYS A 142 7.44 -23.75 -2.09
N VAL A 143 6.33 -23.05 -1.92
CA VAL A 143 5.00 -23.67 -1.83
C VAL A 143 3.98 -22.88 -2.66
N ASP A 144 2.93 -23.55 -3.08
CA ASP A 144 1.72 -22.91 -3.59
C ASP A 144 1.00 -22.23 -2.41
N TYR A 145 1.00 -20.91 -2.40
CA TYR A 145 0.47 -20.13 -1.27
C TYR A 145 -1.03 -20.36 -1.03
N GLN A 146 -1.83 -20.69 -2.07
CA GLN A 146 -3.24 -20.99 -1.90
C GLN A 146 -3.44 -22.30 -1.13
N LYS A 147 -2.73 -23.34 -1.54
CA LYS A 147 -2.77 -24.65 -0.85
C LYS A 147 -2.28 -24.50 0.58
N GLU A 148 -1.19 -23.76 0.76
CA GLU A 148 -0.62 -23.54 2.08
C GLU A 148 -1.56 -22.74 2.98
N PHE A 149 -2.25 -21.72 2.44
CA PHE A 149 -3.30 -21.02 3.16
C PHE A 149 -4.40 -21.99 3.63
N PHE A 150 -4.93 -22.83 2.76
CA PHE A 150 -5.96 -23.80 3.15
C PHE A 150 -5.48 -24.79 4.21
N ASN A 151 -4.22 -25.24 4.14
CA ASN A 151 -3.64 -26.14 5.13
C ASN A 151 -3.54 -25.52 6.52
N LEU A 152 -3.23 -24.20 6.58
CA LEU A 152 -2.89 -23.50 7.81
C LEU A 152 -4.04 -22.66 8.37
N SER A 153 -5.09 -22.40 7.59
CA SER A 153 -6.21 -21.53 7.99
C SER A 153 -7.26 -22.19 8.86
N GLU A 154 -7.13 -23.49 9.13
CA GLU A 154 -8.13 -24.26 9.93
C GLU A 154 -9.58 -24.11 9.40
N GLY A 155 -9.72 -24.05 8.08
CA GLY A 155 -11.01 -23.87 7.40
C GLY A 155 -11.51 -22.43 7.35
N LYS A 156 -10.77 -21.46 7.90
CA LYS A 156 -11.11 -20.04 7.76
C LYS A 156 -10.83 -19.54 6.34
N ARG A 157 -11.54 -18.51 5.96
CA ARG A 157 -11.36 -17.81 4.68
C ARG A 157 -10.89 -16.37 4.94
N LEU A 158 -10.44 -15.69 3.88
CA LEU A 158 -9.94 -14.33 4.00
C LEU A 158 -11.07 -13.30 4.07
N ASP A 159 -10.99 -12.38 5.01
CA ASP A 159 -11.77 -11.14 4.99
C ASP A 159 -11.16 -10.14 4.01
N VAL A 160 -9.82 -10.11 3.94
CA VAL A 160 -9.11 -9.17 3.06
C VAL A 160 -7.85 -9.79 2.46
N ALA A 161 -7.64 -9.52 1.17
CA ALA A 161 -6.35 -9.76 0.50
C ALA A 161 -5.79 -8.44 -0.03
N PHE A 162 -4.58 -8.06 0.40
CA PHE A 162 -3.83 -6.91 -0.10
C PHE A 162 -2.80 -7.37 -1.14
N ASN A 163 -2.99 -6.96 -2.38
CA ASN A 163 -2.27 -7.47 -3.53
C ASN A 163 -1.49 -6.39 -4.28
N SER A 164 -0.16 -6.48 -4.26
CA SER A 164 0.76 -5.65 -5.05
C SER A 164 1.24 -6.33 -6.34
N VAL A 165 0.89 -7.61 -6.55
CA VAL A 165 1.41 -8.46 -7.64
C VAL A 165 0.52 -8.38 -8.88
N GLY A 166 -0.79 -8.51 -8.69
CA GLY A 166 -1.78 -8.54 -9.77
C GLY A 166 -1.85 -9.88 -10.51
N GLY A 167 -2.48 -9.87 -11.68
CA GLY A 167 -2.55 -11.02 -12.57
C GLY A 167 -3.15 -12.28 -11.95
N THR A 168 -2.49 -13.42 -12.13
CA THR A 168 -2.95 -14.71 -11.60
C THR A 168 -3.09 -14.71 -10.07
N THR A 169 -2.21 -13.99 -9.36
CA THR A 169 -2.27 -13.87 -7.90
C THR A 169 -3.58 -13.23 -7.46
N PHE A 170 -4.04 -12.19 -8.15
CA PHE A 170 -5.33 -11.57 -7.87
C PHE A 170 -6.51 -12.55 -8.01
N LYS A 171 -6.56 -13.31 -9.11
CA LYS A 171 -7.60 -14.32 -9.34
C LYS A 171 -7.62 -15.37 -8.22
N ASN A 172 -6.46 -15.78 -7.79
CA ASN A 172 -6.28 -16.73 -6.70
C ASN A 172 -6.80 -16.16 -5.37
N ASP A 173 -6.46 -14.89 -5.06
CA ASP A 173 -6.91 -14.24 -3.83
C ASP A 173 -8.43 -14.18 -3.74
N VAL A 174 -9.11 -13.82 -4.83
CA VAL A 174 -10.57 -13.77 -4.85
C VAL A 174 -11.20 -15.13 -4.53
N SER A 175 -10.56 -16.24 -4.93
CA SER A 175 -11.03 -17.58 -4.59
C SER A 175 -10.86 -17.94 -3.11
N LEU A 176 -9.96 -17.25 -2.39
CA LEU A 176 -9.73 -17.43 -0.96
C LEU A 176 -10.65 -16.58 -0.08
N LEU A 177 -11.27 -15.53 -0.64
CA LEU A 177 -12.14 -14.63 0.12
C LEU A 177 -13.37 -15.33 0.68
N ASP A 178 -13.77 -14.94 1.87
CA ASP A 178 -15.07 -15.29 2.45
C ASP A 178 -16.20 -14.44 1.85
N LYS A 179 -17.42 -14.70 2.28
CA LYS A 179 -18.57 -13.84 2.02
C LYS A 179 -18.36 -12.51 2.77
N GLY A 180 -18.54 -11.40 2.06
CA GLY A 180 -18.17 -10.08 2.59
C GLY A 180 -16.70 -9.70 2.40
N GLY A 181 -15.83 -10.64 1.97
CA GLY A 181 -14.40 -10.42 1.79
C GLY A 181 -14.06 -9.47 0.64
N LYS A 182 -12.91 -8.81 0.73
CA LYS A 182 -12.44 -7.80 -0.23
C LYS A 182 -11.03 -8.09 -0.72
N SER A 183 -10.80 -7.97 -2.02
CA SER A 183 -9.45 -7.95 -2.60
C SER A 183 -9.06 -6.53 -2.99
N VAL A 184 -7.94 -6.04 -2.45
CA VAL A 184 -7.41 -4.69 -2.69
C VAL A 184 -6.14 -4.78 -3.51
N ILE A 185 -6.16 -4.20 -4.72
CA ILE A 185 -5.04 -4.19 -5.65
C ILE A 185 -4.42 -2.80 -5.67
N TYR A 186 -3.14 -2.69 -5.32
CA TYR A 186 -2.40 -1.43 -5.31
C TYR A 186 -1.10 -1.49 -6.13
N GLY A 187 -0.89 -2.57 -6.86
CA GLY A 187 0.27 -2.76 -7.74
C GLY A 187 0.04 -3.81 -8.81
N ALA A 188 0.98 -3.90 -9.74
CA ALA A 188 1.00 -4.89 -10.81
C ALA A 188 2.44 -5.36 -11.06
N ALA A 189 3.12 -5.84 -10.02
CA ALA A 189 4.52 -6.24 -10.05
C ALA A 189 4.78 -7.41 -11.02
N GLU A 190 3.78 -8.23 -11.35
CA GLU A 190 3.87 -9.27 -12.39
C GLU A 190 4.30 -8.69 -13.75
N ARG A 191 4.02 -7.41 -14.00
CA ARG A 191 4.42 -6.69 -15.23
C ARG A 191 5.86 -6.16 -15.18
N SER A 192 6.45 -6.03 -14.00
CA SER A 192 7.78 -5.44 -13.82
C SER A 192 8.85 -6.33 -14.46
N GLY A 193 9.71 -5.74 -15.31
CA GLY A 193 10.81 -6.45 -15.98
C GLY A 193 10.43 -7.19 -17.27
N LYS A 194 9.16 -7.28 -17.66
CA LYS A 194 8.75 -7.84 -18.95
C LYS A 194 8.75 -6.74 -20.02
N LYS A 195 9.39 -6.99 -21.17
CA LYS A 195 9.35 -6.08 -22.33
C LYS A 195 7.88 -5.83 -22.71
N GLY A 196 7.44 -4.58 -22.60
CA GLY A 196 6.06 -4.19 -22.89
C GLY A 196 5.72 -4.33 -24.38
N GLY A 197 4.61 -5.00 -24.67
CA GLY A 197 3.98 -5.06 -25.98
C GLY A 197 2.48 -5.29 -25.80
N ILE A 198 1.70 -5.11 -26.87
CA ILE A 198 0.24 -5.32 -26.85
C ILE A 198 -0.09 -6.71 -26.33
N PHE A 199 0.65 -7.74 -26.73
CA PHE A 199 0.46 -9.12 -26.23
C PHE A 199 0.72 -9.27 -24.74
N SER A 200 1.69 -8.57 -24.18
CA SER A 200 1.97 -8.58 -22.74
C SER A 200 0.81 -7.92 -21.95
N THR A 201 0.20 -6.88 -22.48
CA THR A 201 -0.95 -6.22 -21.87
C THR A 201 -2.22 -7.06 -21.97
N LEU A 202 -2.45 -7.72 -23.11
CA LEU A 202 -3.57 -8.67 -23.29
C LEU A 202 -3.43 -9.88 -22.38
N ASN A 203 -2.21 -10.43 -22.25
CA ASN A 203 -1.95 -11.56 -21.35
C ASN A 203 -2.16 -11.17 -19.88
N LEU A 204 -1.75 -9.96 -19.49
CA LEU A 204 -2.02 -9.47 -18.14
C LEU A 204 -3.52 -9.34 -17.89
N ALA A 205 -4.27 -8.76 -18.83
CA ALA A 205 -5.72 -8.65 -18.73
C ALA A 205 -6.39 -10.04 -18.64
N TRP A 206 -5.92 -11.01 -19.41
CA TRP A 206 -6.39 -12.39 -19.35
C TRP A 206 -6.08 -13.05 -18.01
N ASN A 207 -4.90 -12.81 -17.45
CA ASN A 207 -4.48 -13.35 -16.15
C ASN A 207 -5.27 -12.77 -14.98
N PHE A 208 -5.77 -11.52 -15.08
CA PHE A 208 -6.72 -10.99 -14.09
C PHE A 208 -8.08 -11.73 -14.13
N GLY A 209 -8.39 -12.39 -15.24
CA GLY A 209 -9.66 -13.09 -15.45
C GLY A 209 -10.82 -12.14 -15.74
N LEU A 210 -11.92 -12.73 -16.23
CA LEU A 210 -13.20 -12.01 -16.39
C LEU A 210 -13.98 -12.13 -15.08
N MET A 211 -14.10 -11.03 -14.38
CA MET A 211 -14.93 -10.93 -13.18
C MET A 211 -16.16 -10.07 -13.51
N THR A 212 -17.32 -10.63 -13.29
CA THR A 212 -18.59 -9.92 -13.56
C THR A 212 -19.18 -9.36 -12.27
N PRO A 213 -19.91 -8.22 -12.34
CA PRO A 213 -20.62 -7.69 -11.18
C PRO A 213 -21.60 -8.71 -10.55
N ILE A 214 -22.18 -9.61 -11.38
CA ILE A 214 -23.05 -10.68 -10.89
C ILE A 214 -22.29 -11.65 -9.99
N GLN A 215 -21.08 -12.05 -10.35
CA GLN A 215 -20.26 -12.94 -9.51
C GLN A 215 -19.91 -12.29 -8.16
N LEU A 216 -19.59 -11.00 -8.15
CA LEU A 216 -19.35 -10.26 -6.91
C LEU A 216 -20.60 -10.18 -6.04
N LEU A 217 -21.75 -9.87 -6.65
CA LEU A 217 -23.04 -9.84 -5.95
C LEU A 217 -23.40 -11.19 -5.34
N MET A 218 -23.33 -12.27 -6.12
CA MET A 218 -23.68 -13.62 -5.65
C MET A 218 -22.78 -14.14 -4.54
N ASN A 219 -21.53 -13.68 -4.50
CA ASN A 219 -20.58 -14.05 -3.46
C ASN A 219 -20.46 -13.00 -2.34
N SER A 220 -21.14 -11.88 -2.44
CA SER A 220 -20.97 -10.74 -1.51
C SER A 220 -19.51 -10.35 -1.36
N GLN A 221 -18.74 -10.28 -2.44
CA GLN A 221 -17.32 -9.97 -2.45
C GLN A 221 -17.06 -8.61 -3.08
N GLY A 222 -15.95 -7.96 -2.70
CA GLY A 222 -15.53 -6.68 -3.23
C GLY A 222 -14.15 -6.72 -3.87
N VAL A 223 -13.95 -5.87 -4.89
CA VAL A 223 -12.65 -5.62 -5.51
C VAL A 223 -12.40 -4.13 -5.54
N ILE A 224 -11.25 -3.72 -5.05
CA ILE A 224 -10.85 -2.32 -4.93
C ILE A 224 -9.48 -2.13 -5.60
N GLY A 225 -9.40 -1.21 -6.55
CA GLY A 225 -8.13 -0.79 -7.17
C GLY A 225 -7.66 0.53 -6.58
N ILE A 226 -6.39 0.61 -6.19
CA ILE A 226 -5.79 1.82 -5.63
C ILE A 226 -4.62 2.27 -6.49
N ASN A 227 -4.64 3.55 -6.85
CA ASN A 227 -3.49 4.26 -7.39
C ASN A 227 -3.31 5.55 -6.57
N MET A 228 -2.41 5.53 -5.60
CA MET A 228 -2.23 6.63 -4.65
C MET A 228 -1.80 7.93 -5.33
N LEU A 229 -1.04 7.86 -6.43
CA LEU A 229 -0.70 9.05 -7.22
C LEU A 229 -1.94 9.72 -7.82
N ARG A 230 -2.93 8.92 -8.26
CA ARG A 230 -4.19 9.46 -8.75
C ARG A 230 -5.04 10.05 -7.63
N ILE A 231 -5.03 9.44 -6.45
CA ILE A 231 -5.68 10.01 -5.27
C ILE A 231 -5.03 11.37 -4.94
N ALA A 232 -3.70 11.44 -4.92
CA ALA A 232 -2.98 12.68 -4.68
C ALA A 232 -3.33 13.78 -5.70
N ASP A 233 -3.43 13.44 -6.99
CA ASP A 233 -3.74 14.40 -8.05
C ASP A 233 -5.18 14.93 -7.99
N TYR A 234 -6.14 14.06 -7.71
CA TYR A 234 -7.57 14.41 -7.87
C TYR A 234 -8.33 14.58 -6.55
N LYS A 235 -7.77 14.10 -5.45
CA LYS A 235 -8.34 14.13 -4.11
C LYS A 235 -7.29 14.53 -3.06
N PRO A 236 -6.60 15.67 -3.21
CA PRO A 236 -5.47 16.02 -2.35
C PRO A 236 -5.84 16.14 -0.87
N LEU A 237 -7.09 16.46 -0.53
CA LEU A 237 -7.56 16.47 0.86
C LEU A 237 -7.61 15.06 1.47
N VAL A 238 -7.86 14.03 0.67
CA VAL A 238 -7.78 12.62 1.14
C VAL A 238 -6.34 12.25 1.46
N LEU A 239 -5.38 12.64 0.60
CA LEU A 239 -3.96 12.46 0.88
C LEU A 239 -3.55 13.18 2.17
N GLN A 240 -3.98 14.44 2.33
CA GLN A 240 -3.68 15.24 3.52
C GLN A 240 -4.19 14.55 4.80
N HIS A 241 -5.43 14.06 4.78
CA HIS A 241 -6.00 13.30 5.89
C HIS A 241 -5.17 12.06 6.21
N CYS A 242 -4.84 11.25 5.21
CA CYS A 242 -4.01 10.05 5.39
C CYS A 242 -2.65 10.40 6.04
N LEU A 243 -1.97 11.43 5.53
CA LEU A 243 -0.67 11.85 6.07
C LEU A 243 -0.78 12.32 7.52
N GLN A 244 -1.78 13.13 7.85
CA GLN A 244 -1.99 13.64 9.21
C GLN A 244 -2.28 12.53 10.20
N ASP A 245 -3.09 11.54 9.81
CA ASP A 245 -3.41 10.43 10.69
C ASP A 245 -2.24 9.45 10.84
N LEU A 246 -1.42 9.27 9.80
CA LEU A 246 -0.18 8.51 9.89
C LEU A 246 0.81 9.16 10.87
N VAL A 247 0.96 10.48 10.84
CA VAL A 247 1.78 11.21 11.82
C VAL A 247 1.27 10.92 13.22
N LYS A 248 -0.03 11.04 13.49
CA LYS A 248 -0.63 10.74 14.81
C LYS A 248 -0.38 9.29 15.25
N LEU A 249 -0.56 8.31 14.34
CA LEU A 249 -0.32 6.90 14.66
C LEU A 249 1.15 6.63 14.98
N THR A 250 2.06 7.32 14.30
CA THR A 250 3.50 7.22 14.58
C THR A 250 3.83 7.85 15.95
N GLU A 251 3.26 9.01 16.28
CA GLU A 251 3.41 9.63 17.61
C GLU A 251 2.88 8.75 18.75
N GLN A 252 1.87 7.94 18.47
CA GLN A 252 1.29 6.96 19.41
C GLN A 252 2.10 5.66 19.52
N GLY A 253 3.17 5.50 18.74
CA GLY A 253 3.99 4.29 18.73
C GLY A 253 3.32 3.08 18.05
N VAL A 254 2.35 3.32 17.18
CA VAL A 254 1.68 2.28 16.38
C VAL A 254 2.51 1.92 15.15
N LEU A 255 3.24 2.90 14.61
CA LEU A 255 4.05 2.78 13.40
C LEU A 255 5.51 3.06 13.67
#